data_402a1678499cfde0b04d14b9b3015457
#
_entry.id   402a1678499cfde0b04d14b9b3015457
#
_cell.length_a   1.000
_cell.length_b   1.000
_cell.length_c   1.000
_cell.angle_alpha   90.00
_cell.angle_beta   90.00
_cell.angle_gamma   90.00
#
_symmetry.space_group_name_H-M   'P 1'
#
loop_
_entity.id
_entity.type
_entity.pdbx_description
1 polymer ?
#
loop_
_entity_poly.entity_id
_entity_poly.type
_entity_poly.pdbx_seq_one_letter_code
_entity_poly.pdbx_strand_id
1 'polypeptide(L)' 'MATTAEAFQTALAHHQAGRLREAEAIYRQILGV' A
#
# COMPACT_ATOMS: atom_id res chain seq x y z
N MET A 1 8.30 -5.74 -12.58
CA MET A 1 8.37 -5.76 -11.11
C MET A 1 7.75 -4.50 -10.54
N ALA A 2 7.09 -4.63 -9.41
CA ALA A 2 6.47 -3.47 -8.77
C ALA A 2 7.52 -2.57 -8.14
N THR A 3 7.41 -1.26 -8.40
CA THR A 3 8.27 -0.27 -7.77
C THR A 3 7.60 0.21 -6.49
N THR A 4 8.35 0.95 -5.66
CA THR A 4 7.78 1.57 -4.47
C THR A 4 6.62 2.49 -4.83
N ALA A 5 6.73 3.22 -5.93
CA ALA A 5 5.66 4.11 -6.37
C ALA A 5 4.40 3.32 -6.74
N GLU A 6 4.56 2.18 -7.42
CA GLU A 6 3.42 1.34 -7.77
C GLU A 6 2.78 0.73 -6.53
N ALA A 7 3.60 0.26 -5.59
CA ALA A 7 3.10 -0.27 -4.33
C ALA A 7 2.33 0.78 -3.56
N PHE A 8 2.84 2.00 -3.53
CA PHE A 8 2.18 3.12 -2.87
C PHE A 8 0.82 3.40 -3.49
N GLN A 9 0.75 3.40 -4.83
CA GLN A 9 -0.52 3.62 -5.51
C GLN A 9 -1.52 2.52 -5.22
N THR A 10 -1.07 1.28 -5.14
CA THR A 10 -1.94 0.16 -4.78
C THR A 10 -2.48 0.33 -3.36
N ALA A 11 -1.60 0.71 -2.42
CA ALA A 11 -2.00 0.97 -1.05
C ALA A 11 -3.04 2.08 -0.97
N LEU A 12 -2.82 3.14 -1.74
CA LEU A 12 -3.76 4.26 -1.77
C LEU A 12 -5.12 3.82 -2.31
N ALA A 13 -5.13 2.99 -3.35
CA ALA A 13 -6.36 2.47 -3.91
C ALA A 13 -7.14 1.65 -2.88
N HIS A 14 -6.45 0.78 -2.12
CA HIS A 14 -7.09 0.05 -1.05
C HIS A 14 -7.64 0.98 0.02
N HIS A 15 -6.86 1.99 0.38
CA HIS A 15 -7.26 2.95 1.39
C HIS A 15 -8.57 3.66 0.98
N GLN A 16 -8.63 4.10 -0.27
CA GLN A 16 -9.81 4.80 -0.77
C GLN A 16 -11.02 3.87 -0.88
N ALA A 17 -10.79 2.58 -1.08
CA ALA A 17 -11.85 1.58 -1.11
C ALA A 17 -12.28 1.12 0.28
N GLY A 18 -11.68 1.65 1.34
CA GLY A 18 -12.00 1.27 2.71
C GLY A 18 -11.28 0.00 3.17
N ARG A 19 -10.34 -0.50 2.39
CA ARG A 19 -9.57 -1.71 2.73
C ARG A 19 -8.33 -1.31 3.51
N LEU A 20 -8.53 -0.84 4.73
CA LEU A 20 -7.45 -0.24 5.49
C LEU A 20 -6.37 -1.23 5.89
N ARG A 21 -6.74 -2.50 6.15
CA ARG A 21 -5.75 -3.51 6.51
C ARG A 21 -4.82 -3.85 5.35
N GLU A 22 -5.37 -3.97 4.16
CA GLU A 22 -4.58 -4.22 2.98
C GLU A 22 -3.65 -3.05 2.69
N ALA A 23 -4.17 -1.84 2.80
CA ALA A 23 -3.35 -0.63 2.61
C ALA A 23 -2.23 -0.58 3.64
N GLU A 24 -2.55 -0.86 4.91
CA GLU A 24 -1.57 -0.84 5.98
C GLU A 24 -0.44 -1.84 5.75
N ALA A 25 -0.79 -3.06 5.31
CA ALA A 25 0.21 -4.07 5.03
C ALA A 25 1.19 -3.62 3.96
N ILE A 26 0.68 -2.96 2.91
CA ILE A 26 1.53 -2.46 1.84
C ILE A 26 2.38 -1.30 2.33
N TYR A 27 1.81 -0.38 3.10
CA TYR A 27 2.58 0.73 3.67
C TYR A 27 3.72 0.24 4.54
N ARG A 28 3.50 -0.81 5.33
CA ARG A 28 4.56 -1.39 6.16
C ARG A 28 5.68 -1.95 5.32
N GLN A 29 5.37 -2.59 4.21
CA GLN A 29 6.41 -3.08 3.31
C GLN A 29 7.23 -1.95 2.73
N ILE A 30 6.60 -0.85 2.39
CA ILE A 30 7.28 0.32 1.85
C ILE A 30 8.19 0.95 2.91
N LEU A 31 7.69 1.09 4.12
CA LEU A 31 8.43 1.73 5.21
C LEU A 31 9.43 0.81 5.89
N GLY A 32 9.31 -0.49 5.70
CA GLY A 32 10.22 -1.45 6.28
C GLY A 32 9.97 -1.69 7.77
N VAL A 33 8.77 -1.45 8.23
CA VAL A 33 8.42 -1.66 9.64
C VAL A 33 7.44 -2.80 9.83
#